data_746d077ce82b38100fe089f8229692fb
#
_entry.id   746d077ce82b38100fe089f8229692fb
#
_cell.length_a   1.000
_cell.length_b   1.000
_cell.length_c   1.000
_cell.angle_alpha   90.00
_cell.angle_beta   90.00
_cell.angle_gamma   90.00
#
_symmetry.space_group_name_H-M   'P 1'
#
loop_
_entity.id
_entity.type
_entity.pdbx_description
1 polymer ?
#
loop_
_entity_poly.entity_id
_entity_poly.type
_entity_poly.pdbx_seq_one_letter_code
_entity_poly.pdbx_strand_id
1 'polypeptide(L)'
;MTTGMMRTSWMAGCRNIGLILAAPALFAAQAFAAEVTLVGLIGVKAIVVIDGGAPRTLAPGQKTAEGVLLLGTEKDTASFDIDGKKRTLRMGQAYSSAARAGRQNVILSADARGHFVTTGAINGGSVRFLVDTGATFVALPAAEARRLGIDYLQGQRGQMQTANGVAVAYRVKLDTVRIGDIEVNNIDAVVSESDTMGVTLLGMSFLNRMELKRDGQHMTLTKRY
;
A
#
# COMPACT_ATOMS: atom_id res chain seq x y z
N MET A 1 94.48 -1.89 12.32
CA MET A 1 94.60 -1.93 10.85
C MET A 1 93.23 -1.70 10.27
N THR A 2 93.12 -0.57 9.74
CA THR A 2 92.60 -0.06 8.45
C THR A 2 91.08 -0.02 8.37
N THR A 3 90.58 1.15 8.50
CA THR A 3 90.11 2.03 7.39
C THR A 3 88.80 1.51 6.81
N GLY A 4 87.70 2.15 6.79
CA GLY A 4 87.40 3.53 6.47
C GLY A 4 86.15 3.54 5.67
N MET A 5 85.56 4.60 5.77
CA MET A 5 84.80 5.36 4.76
C MET A 5 83.30 5.43 4.84
N MET A 6 82.94 6.58 5.31
CA MET A 6 81.71 7.37 4.99
C MET A 6 81.17 7.14 3.59
N ARG A 7 79.87 7.05 3.47
CA ARG A 7 79.17 7.82 2.43
C ARG A 7 77.74 8.16 2.82
N THR A 8 77.58 9.40 2.84
CA THR A 8 76.38 10.27 2.89
C THR A 8 75.29 9.98 1.91
N SER A 9 74.07 10.33 2.32
CA SER A 9 73.03 11.02 1.54
C SER A 9 72.19 10.11 0.62
N TRP A 10 70.88 10.13 0.64
CA TRP A 10 70.03 11.24 0.21
C TRP A 10 68.56 10.98 0.66
N MET A 11 68.00 12.04 1.19
CA MET A 11 66.54 12.17 1.37
C MET A 11 65.84 12.15 0.00
N ALA A 12 64.84 11.32 -0.15
CA ALA A 12 63.80 11.52 -1.14
C ALA A 12 62.46 11.46 -0.46
N GLY A 13 61.89 12.63 -0.27
CA GLY A 13 60.55 12.79 0.30
C GLY A 13 59.50 12.26 -0.70
N CYS A 14 58.75 11.24 -0.31
CA CYS A 14 57.51 10.90 -0.96
C CYS A 14 56.40 11.74 -0.36
N ARG A 15 56.02 12.78 -1.08
CA ARG A 15 54.77 13.53 -0.81
C ARG A 15 53.61 12.62 -1.22
N ASN A 16 52.94 12.06 -0.20
CA ASN A 16 51.63 11.41 -0.38
C ASN A 16 50.62 12.50 -0.75
N ILE A 17 50.28 12.55 -2.03
CA ILE A 17 49.12 13.29 -2.52
C ILE A 17 47.90 12.40 -2.19
N GLY A 18 47.24 12.74 -1.06
CA GLY A 18 45.97 12.13 -0.71
C GLY A 18 44.89 12.55 -1.73
N LEU A 19 44.52 11.59 -2.58
CA LEU A 19 43.37 11.72 -3.47
C LEU A 19 42.09 11.66 -2.61
N ILE A 20 41.53 12.83 -2.31
CA ILE A 20 40.24 12.93 -1.66
C ILE A 20 39.19 12.59 -2.72
N LEU A 21 38.69 11.34 -2.72
CA LEU A 21 37.50 10.96 -3.44
C LEU A 21 36.29 11.63 -2.75
N ALA A 22 35.81 12.73 -3.31
CA ALA A 22 34.52 13.30 -2.96
C ALA A 22 33.42 12.37 -3.47
N ALA A 23 32.83 11.58 -2.59
CA ALA A 23 31.62 10.82 -2.91
C ALA A 23 30.46 11.80 -3.13
N PRO A 24 29.71 11.72 -4.24
CA PRO A 24 28.51 12.52 -4.39
C PRO A 24 27.47 12.03 -3.38
N ALA A 25 27.11 12.89 -2.43
CA ALA A 25 25.96 12.67 -1.56
C ALA A 25 24.70 12.65 -2.48
N LEU A 26 24.13 11.47 -2.74
CA LEU A 26 22.79 11.36 -3.28
C LEU A 26 21.83 11.92 -2.24
N PHE A 27 21.41 13.15 -2.43
CA PHE A 27 20.23 13.68 -1.77
C PHE A 27 19.02 12.91 -2.31
N ALA A 28 18.58 11.88 -1.57
CA ALA A 28 17.27 11.29 -1.77
C ALA A 28 16.25 12.40 -1.49
N ALA A 29 15.61 12.92 -2.54
CA ALA A 29 14.46 13.80 -2.43
C ALA A 29 13.36 12.99 -1.71
N GLN A 30 13.15 13.27 -0.43
CA GLN A 30 12.01 12.74 0.30
C GLN A 30 10.77 13.38 -0.30
N ALA A 31 9.95 12.59 -0.97
CA ALA A 31 8.62 13.02 -1.40
C ALA A 31 7.78 13.22 -0.14
N PHE A 32 7.67 14.45 0.32
CA PHE A 32 6.70 14.82 1.34
C PHE A 32 5.31 14.71 0.70
N ALA A 33 4.48 13.90 1.32
CA ALA A 33 3.08 13.77 0.94
C ALA A 33 2.33 15.04 1.32
N ALA A 34 2.04 15.91 0.36
CA ALA A 34 1.37 17.18 0.61
C ALA A 34 -0.13 16.99 0.89
N GLU A 35 -0.62 17.57 1.99
CA GLU A 35 -2.03 17.75 2.25
C GLU A 35 -2.49 19.11 1.68
N VAL A 36 -3.44 19.10 0.74
CA VAL A 36 -3.92 20.31 0.07
C VAL A 36 -5.41 20.49 0.36
N THR A 37 -5.78 21.58 1.02
CA THR A 37 -7.17 21.94 1.27
C THR A 37 -7.54 23.17 0.44
N LEU A 38 -8.61 23.08 -0.37
CA LEU A 38 -9.18 24.23 -1.07
C LEU A 38 -10.08 25.01 -0.10
N VAL A 39 -9.66 26.21 0.30
CA VAL A 39 -10.40 27.03 1.26
C VAL A 39 -11.19 28.16 0.61
N GLY A 40 -10.89 28.51 -0.64
CA GLY A 40 -11.62 29.56 -1.36
C GLY A 40 -11.22 29.68 -2.81
N LEU A 41 -12.06 30.44 -3.56
CA LEU A 41 -11.81 30.79 -4.95
C LEU A 41 -12.00 32.31 -5.11
N ILE A 42 -11.10 32.97 -5.84
CA ILE A 42 -11.19 34.39 -6.20
C ILE A 42 -10.94 34.51 -7.71
N GLY A 43 -12.03 34.62 -8.48
CA GLY A 43 -11.97 34.58 -9.94
C GLY A 43 -11.36 33.28 -10.41
N VAL A 44 -10.24 33.34 -11.16
CA VAL A 44 -9.51 32.19 -11.66
C VAL A 44 -8.44 31.67 -10.69
N LYS A 45 -8.31 32.26 -9.50
CA LYS A 45 -7.30 31.88 -8.50
C LYS A 45 -7.91 31.00 -7.41
N ALA A 46 -7.14 30.05 -6.91
CA ALA A 46 -7.52 29.21 -5.78
C ALA A 46 -6.77 29.64 -4.51
N ILE A 47 -7.47 29.69 -3.38
CA ILE A 47 -6.87 29.84 -2.05
C ILE A 47 -6.75 28.44 -1.47
N VAL A 48 -5.53 28.02 -1.15
CA VAL A 48 -5.23 26.69 -0.63
C VAL A 48 -4.46 26.78 0.68
N VAL A 49 -4.70 25.83 1.56
CA VAL A 49 -3.84 25.51 2.71
C VAL A 49 -3.09 24.25 2.38
N ILE A 50 -1.76 24.28 2.50
CA ILE A 50 -0.88 23.14 2.25
C ILE A 50 -0.21 22.78 3.56
N ASP A 51 -0.29 21.49 3.95
CA ASP A 51 0.29 20.90 5.18
C ASP A 51 -0.09 21.68 6.46
N GLY A 52 -1.33 22.17 6.52
CA GLY A 52 -1.81 22.95 7.66
C GLY A 52 -1.15 24.35 7.81
N GLY A 53 -0.38 24.78 6.82
CA GLY A 53 0.28 26.09 6.81
C GLY A 53 -0.68 27.28 6.60
N ALA A 54 -0.13 28.48 6.40
CA ALA A 54 -0.92 29.66 6.11
C ALA A 54 -1.63 29.55 4.73
N PRO A 55 -2.87 30.11 4.59
CA PRO A 55 -3.54 30.16 3.30
C PRO A 55 -2.71 30.86 2.23
N ARG A 56 -2.59 30.27 1.05
CA ARG A 56 -1.84 30.79 -0.10
C ARG A 56 -2.76 30.89 -1.31
N THR A 57 -2.61 31.99 -2.08
CA THR A 57 -3.35 32.16 -3.33
C THR A 57 -2.51 31.69 -4.50
N LEU A 58 -3.02 30.74 -5.28
CA LEU A 58 -2.40 30.22 -6.49
C LEU A 58 -3.13 30.72 -7.73
N ALA A 59 -2.37 31.15 -8.73
CA ALA A 59 -2.87 31.41 -10.07
C ALA A 59 -2.77 30.14 -10.94
N PRO A 60 -3.59 29.99 -12.01
CA PRO A 60 -3.45 28.91 -12.97
C PRO A 60 -2.02 28.86 -13.54
N GLY A 61 -1.42 27.66 -13.59
CA GLY A 61 -0.03 27.45 -14.01
C GLY A 61 1.02 27.69 -12.92
N GLN A 62 0.63 28.18 -11.74
CA GLN A 62 1.56 28.38 -10.63
C GLN A 62 1.77 27.06 -9.84
N LYS A 63 3.04 26.71 -9.64
CA LYS A 63 3.47 25.55 -8.86
C LYS A 63 4.08 25.99 -7.53
N THR A 64 3.72 25.31 -6.43
CA THR A 64 4.29 25.56 -5.10
C THR A 64 5.56 24.78 -4.87
N ALA A 65 6.31 25.11 -3.81
CA ALA A 65 7.52 24.38 -3.41
C ALA A 65 7.19 22.91 -3.03
N GLU A 66 5.99 22.66 -2.53
CA GLU A 66 5.48 21.35 -2.14
C GLU A 66 5.00 20.51 -3.37
N GLY A 67 5.14 21.05 -4.59
CA GLY A 67 4.84 20.33 -5.83
C GLY A 67 3.40 20.48 -6.33
N VAL A 68 2.56 21.29 -5.69
CA VAL A 68 1.16 21.51 -6.06
C VAL A 68 1.06 22.55 -7.17
N LEU A 69 0.47 22.19 -8.31
CA LEU A 69 0.25 23.06 -9.47
C LEU A 69 -1.24 23.29 -9.67
N LEU A 70 -1.70 24.53 -9.69
CA LEU A 70 -3.09 24.85 -10.08
C LEU A 70 -3.25 24.75 -11.60
N LEU A 71 -4.15 23.88 -12.07
CA LEU A 71 -4.47 23.71 -13.49
C LEU A 71 -5.58 24.68 -13.93
N GLY A 72 -6.55 24.95 -13.05
CA GLY A 72 -7.67 25.85 -13.33
C GLY A 72 -8.74 25.77 -12.26
N THR A 73 -9.74 26.68 -12.38
CA THR A 73 -10.88 26.76 -11.46
C THR A 73 -12.18 26.75 -12.24
N GLU A 74 -13.23 26.15 -11.67
CA GLU A 74 -14.61 26.16 -12.17
C GLU A 74 -15.53 26.42 -10.99
N LYS A 75 -16.54 27.29 -11.15
CA LYS A 75 -17.55 27.72 -10.14
C LYS A 75 -17.14 27.55 -8.67
N ASP A 76 -17.20 26.31 -8.13
CA ASP A 76 -16.91 25.90 -6.74
C ASP A 76 -15.80 24.86 -6.61
N THR A 77 -15.08 24.58 -7.70
CA THR A 77 -14.01 23.59 -7.77
C THR A 77 -12.71 24.17 -8.32
N ALA A 78 -11.59 23.58 -7.93
CA ALA A 78 -10.28 23.82 -8.51
C ALA A 78 -9.60 22.50 -8.87
N SER A 79 -8.98 22.47 -10.04
CA SER A 79 -8.20 21.32 -10.53
C SER A 79 -6.72 21.59 -10.30
N PHE A 80 -6.07 20.64 -9.64
CA PHE A 80 -4.65 20.69 -9.33
C PHE A 80 -3.93 19.51 -9.97
N ASP A 81 -2.66 19.66 -10.28
CA ASP A 81 -1.70 18.56 -10.44
C ASP A 81 -0.93 18.43 -9.12
N ILE A 82 -1.03 17.27 -8.47
CA ILE A 82 -0.36 16.95 -7.23
C ILE A 82 0.38 15.63 -7.47
N ASP A 83 1.70 15.64 -7.39
CA ASP A 83 2.56 14.48 -7.66
C ASP A 83 2.33 13.85 -9.04
N GLY A 84 2.14 14.68 -10.09
CA GLY A 84 1.89 14.23 -11.46
C GLY A 84 0.49 13.66 -11.69
N LYS A 85 -0.44 13.84 -10.74
CA LYS A 85 -1.83 13.36 -10.85
C LYS A 85 -2.82 14.51 -10.77
N LYS A 86 -3.70 14.61 -11.77
CA LYS A 86 -4.79 15.59 -11.76
C LYS A 86 -5.79 15.27 -10.66
N ARG A 87 -6.12 16.29 -9.84
CA ARG A 87 -7.09 16.24 -8.73
C ARG A 87 -8.01 17.44 -8.82
N THR A 88 -9.31 17.22 -8.68
CA THR A 88 -10.32 18.29 -8.59
C THR A 88 -10.85 18.31 -7.17
N LEU A 89 -10.72 19.47 -6.51
CA LEU A 89 -11.18 19.70 -5.15
C LEU A 89 -12.35 20.68 -5.16
N ARG A 90 -13.32 20.45 -4.29
CA ARG A 90 -14.37 21.40 -3.96
C ARG A 90 -13.95 22.29 -2.80
N MET A 91 -14.58 23.45 -2.69
CA MET A 91 -14.36 24.34 -1.55
C MET A 91 -14.62 23.61 -0.22
N GLY A 92 -13.69 23.72 0.73
CA GLY A 92 -13.69 23.00 2.00
C GLY A 92 -13.21 21.54 1.92
N GLN A 93 -12.86 21.02 0.75
CA GLN A 93 -12.34 19.66 0.58
C GLN A 93 -10.81 19.64 0.72
N ALA A 94 -10.32 18.75 1.57
CA ALA A 94 -8.90 18.42 1.69
C ALA A 94 -8.53 17.21 0.80
N TYR A 95 -7.40 17.29 0.14
CA TYR A 95 -6.70 16.17 -0.47
C TYR A 95 -5.39 15.94 0.30
N SER A 96 -5.20 14.74 0.80
CA SER A 96 -3.93 14.33 1.41
C SER A 96 -3.33 13.18 0.61
N SER A 97 -2.14 13.37 0.06
CA SER A 97 -1.37 12.30 -0.55
C SER A 97 -0.87 11.31 0.50
N ALA A 98 -0.61 11.77 1.74
CA ALA A 98 -0.26 10.93 2.88
C ALA A 98 -1.41 10.01 3.31
N ALA A 99 -2.66 10.52 3.30
CA ALA A 99 -3.83 9.70 3.60
C ALA A 99 -4.01 8.55 2.58
N ARG A 100 -3.45 8.70 1.38
CA ARG A 100 -3.46 7.67 0.34
C ARG A 100 -2.21 6.80 0.34
N ALA A 101 -1.05 7.33 0.72
CA ALA A 101 0.18 6.57 0.89
C ALA A 101 0.20 5.77 2.21
N GLY A 102 -0.60 6.20 3.21
CA GLY A 102 -0.63 5.60 4.54
C GLY A 102 -1.75 4.60 4.80
N ARG A 103 -2.87 4.64 4.05
CA ARG A 103 -4.01 3.72 4.27
C ARG A 103 -4.56 3.22 2.94
N GLN A 104 -4.10 2.03 2.55
CA GLN A 104 -4.74 1.29 1.46
C GLN A 104 -6.18 1.00 1.87
N ASN A 105 -7.16 1.41 1.07
CA ASN A 105 -8.56 1.12 1.31
C ASN A 105 -9.24 0.56 0.06
N VAL A 106 -10.24 -0.26 0.28
CA VAL A 106 -11.10 -0.83 -0.75
C VAL A 106 -12.54 -0.71 -0.32
N ILE A 107 -13.41 -0.26 -1.21
CA ILE A 107 -14.84 -0.20 -0.99
C ILE A 107 -15.48 -1.37 -1.74
N LEU A 108 -16.21 -2.19 -1.00
CA LEU A 108 -16.96 -3.32 -1.49
C LEU A 108 -18.45 -2.98 -1.50
N SER A 109 -19.17 -3.39 -2.54
CA SER A 109 -20.62 -3.26 -2.60
C SER A 109 -21.27 -4.62 -2.32
N ALA A 110 -22.36 -4.62 -1.55
CA ALA A 110 -23.13 -5.82 -1.31
C ALA A 110 -23.85 -6.27 -2.57
N ASP A 111 -23.99 -7.59 -2.73
CA ASP A 111 -24.86 -8.18 -3.76
C ASP A 111 -26.34 -8.05 -3.34
N ALA A 112 -27.25 -8.53 -4.19
CA ALA A 112 -28.70 -8.51 -3.94
C ALA A 112 -29.14 -9.30 -2.68
N ARG A 113 -28.27 -10.16 -2.15
CA ARG A 113 -28.49 -10.95 -0.92
C ARG A 113 -27.83 -10.30 0.31
N GLY A 114 -27.15 -9.16 0.13
CA GLY A 114 -26.42 -8.46 1.20
C GLY A 114 -25.02 -9.01 1.47
N HIS A 115 -24.49 -9.89 0.62
CA HIS A 115 -23.15 -10.43 0.74
C HIS A 115 -22.12 -9.53 0.07
N PHE A 116 -20.96 -9.38 0.68
CA PHE A 116 -19.82 -8.66 0.10
C PHE A 116 -18.92 -9.65 -0.64
N VAL A 117 -19.02 -9.63 -1.97
CA VAL A 117 -18.21 -10.47 -2.85
C VAL A 117 -17.24 -9.59 -3.63
N THR A 118 -15.99 -10.01 -3.74
CA THR A 118 -14.96 -9.25 -4.47
C THR A 118 -14.01 -10.19 -5.20
N THR A 119 -13.32 -9.65 -6.19
CA THR A 119 -12.21 -10.34 -6.85
C THR A 119 -10.90 -9.81 -6.29
N GLY A 120 -9.98 -10.69 -6.01
CA GLY A 120 -8.64 -10.38 -5.54
C GLY A 120 -7.63 -11.40 -6.06
N ALA A 121 -6.53 -11.60 -5.34
CA ALA A 121 -5.53 -12.58 -5.69
C ALA A 121 -4.96 -13.29 -4.45
N ILE A 122 -4.58 -14.55 -4.60
CA ILE A 122 -3.77 -15.33 -3.68
C ILE A 122 -2.51 -15.75 -4.42
N ASN A 123 -1.32 -15.44 -3.89
CA ASN A 123 -0.02 -15.75 -4.49
C ASN A 123 0.04 -15.37 -5.98
N GLY A 124 -0.56 -14.21 -6.34
CA GLY A 124 -0.66 -13.71 -7.70
C GLY A 124 -1.79 -14.30 -8.55
N GLY A 125 -2.41 -15.42 -8.16
CA GLY A 125 -3.53 -16.02 -8.87
C GLY A 125 -4.87 -15.37 -8.51
N SER A 126 -5.69 -15.03 -9.52
CA SER A 126 -7.01 -14.39 -9.32
C SER A 126 -7.99 -15.32 -8.61
N VAL A 127 -8.70 -14.78 -7.60
CA VAL A 127 -9.67 -15.50 -6.76
C VAL A 127 -10.89 -14.63 -6.49
N ARG A 128 -12.06 -15.27 -6.47
CA ARG A 128 -13.29 -14.64 -6.01
C ARG A 128 -13.49 -14.92 -4.53
N PHE A 129 -13.62 -13.87 -3.73
CA PHE A 129 -13.80 -13.93 -2.29
C PHE A 129 -15.20 -13.55 -1.86
N LEU A 130 -15.70 -14.24 -0.86
CA LEU A 130 -16.82 -13.81 -0.02
C LEU A 130 -16.24 -13.31 1.32
N VAL A 131 -16.55 -12.09 1.69
CA VAL A 131 -16.15 -11.56 3.01
C VAL A 131 -16.96 -12.24 4.09
N ASP A 132 -16.29 -12.94 5.00
CA ASP A 132 -16.92 -13.74 6.07
C ASP A 132 -16.24 -13.47 7.41
N THR A 133 -16.87 -12.64 8.24
CA THR A 133 -16.40 -12.34 9.60
C THR A 133 -16.62 -13.49 10.57
N GLY A 134 -17.40 -14.52 10.21
CA GLY A 134 -17.59 -15.76 10.98
C GLY A 134 -16.49 -16.78 10.75
N ALA A 135 -15.73 -16.67 9.64
CA ALA A 135 -14.60 -17.55 9.36
C ALA A 135 -13.33 -17.06 10.07
N THR A 136 -12.70 -17.93 10.88
CA THR A 136 -11.44 -17.60 11.58
C THR A 136 -10.29 -17.39 10.60
N PHE A 137 -10.21 -18.20 9.54
CA PHE A 137 -9.14 -18.19 8.55
C PHE A 137 -9.69 -17.85 7.17
N VAL A 138 -8.81 -17.42 6.28
CA VAL A 138 -9.11 -17.50 4.84
C VAL A 138 -9.33 -18.97 4.51
N ALA A 139 -10.47 -19.30 3.90
CA ALA A 139 -10.83 -20.69 3.62
C ALA A 139 -11.00 -20.92 2.12
N LEU A 140 -10.29 -21.93 1.59
CA LEU A 140 -10.30 -22.25 0.17
C LEU A 140 -10.88 -23.67 -0.05
N PRO A 141 -11.66 -23.88 -1.13
CA PRO A 141 -11.91 -25.23 -1.63
C PRO A 141 -10.61 -25.87 -2.13
N ALA A 142 -10.45 -27.18 -1.96
CA ALA A 142 -9.27 -27.90 -2.45
C ALA A 142 -9.06 -27.73 -3.98
N ALA A 143 -10.15 -27.63 -4.75
CA ALA A 143 -10.07 -27.35 -6.20
C ALA A 143 -9.39 -26.00 -6.49
N GLU A 144 -9.73 -24.97 -5.70
CA GLU A 144 -9.14 -23.64 -5.85
C GLU A 144 -7.67 -23.61 -5.41
N ALA A 145 -7.33 -24.31 -4.33
CA ALA A 145 -5.94 -24.45 -3.89
C ALA A 145 -5.08 -25.12 -4.97
N ARG A 146 -5.57 -26.19 -5.58
CA ARG A 146 -4.88 -26.87 -6.69
C ARG A 146 -4.72 -25.96 -7.91
N ARG A 147 -5.75 -25.20 -8.27
CA ARG A 147 -5.70 -24.23 -9.39
C ARG A 147 -4.63 -23.15 -9.17
N LEU A 148 -4.44 -22.75 -7.92
CA LEU A 148 -3.45 -21.74 -7.51
C LEU A 148 -2.04 -22.32 -7.29
N GLY A 149 -1.84 -23.64 -7.49
CA GLY A 149 -0.55 -24.30 -7.25
C GLY A 149 -0.16 -24.38 -5.78
N ILE A 150 -1.13 -24.30 -4.86
CA ILE A 150 -0.89 -24.41 -3.43
C ILE A 150 -0.82 -25.89 -3.05
N ASP A 151 0.36 -26.36 -2.61
CA ASP A 151 0.54 -27.71 -2.10
C ASP A 151 0.02 -27.83 -0.66
N TYR A 152 -1.30 -27.83 -0.54
CA TYR A 152 -1.97 -27.81 0.75
C TYR A 152 -1.82 -29.14 1.53
N LEU A 153 -1.51 -30.25 0.85
CA LEU A 153 -1.33 -31.55 1.50
C LEU A 153 -0.11 -31.59 2.42
N GLN A 154 0.88 -30.71 2.20
CA GLN A 154 2.01 -30.51 3.11
C GLN A 154 1.63 -29.70 4.36
N GLY A 155 0.42 -29.13 4.38
CA GLY A 155 -0.08 -28.36 5.51
C GLY A 155 -0.47 -29.24 6.70
N GLN A 156 -0.75 -28.61 7.83
CA GLN A 156 -1.21 -29.29 9.03
C GLN A 156 -2.64 -29.80 8.85
N ARG A 157 -2.81 -31.10 8.77
CA ARG A 157 -4.14 -31.73 8.68
C ARG A 157 -4.91 -31.57 9.99
N GLY A 158 -6.17 -31.22 9.89
CA GLY A 158 -7.07 -31.05 11.00
C GLY A 158 -8.53 -31.20 10.58
N GLN A 159 -9.43 -30.80 11.47
CA GLN A 159 -10.86 -30.74 11.23
C GLN A 159 -11.33 -29.29 11.38
N MET A 160 -12.27 -28.88 10.57
CA MET A 160 -12.94 -27.60 10.73
C MET A 160 -14.44 -27.79 10.81
N GLN A 161 -15.07 -27.02 11.70
CA GLN A 161 -16.52 -26.92 11.80
C GLN A 161 -17.03 -26.05 10.65
N THR A 162 -17.98 -26.55 9.91
CA THR A 162 -18.67 -25.82 8.83
C THR A 162 -20.17 -25.80 9.12
N ALA A 163 -20.93 -24.97 8.39
CA ALA A 163 -22.38 -24.98 8.47
C ALA A 163 -23.01 -26.36 8.12
N ASN A 164 -22.28 -27.19 7.34
CA ASN A 164 -22.73 -28.50 6.89
C ASN A 164 -22.11 -29.66 7.71
N GLY A 165 -21.50 -29.35 8.88
CA GLY A 165 -20.86 -30.33 9.74
C GLY A 165 -19.32 -30.21 9.76
N VAL A 166 -18.67 -31.28 10.21
CA VAL A 166 -17.20 -31.32 10.32
C VAL A 166 -16.60 -31.79 9.01
N ALA A 167 -15.62 -31.01 8.52
CA ALA A 167 -14.87 -31.34 7.31
C ALA A 167 -13.37 -31.49 7.61
N VAL A 168 -12.69 -32.36 6.82
CA VAL A 168 -11.23 -32.41 6.84
C VAL A 168 -10.69 -31.15 6.17
N ALA A 169 -9.71 -30.54 6.81
CA ALA A 169 -9.07 -29.35 6.31
C ALA A 169 -7.56 -29.38 6.60
N TYR A 170 -6.80 -28.65 5.81
CA TYR A 170 -5.37 -28.47 5.94
C TYR A 170 -5.05 -27.02 6.21
N ARG A 171 -4.37 -26.75 7.32
CA ARG A 171 -3.89 -25.40 7.61
C ARG A 171 -2.63 -25.13 6.82
N VAL A 172 -2.63 -24.03 6.08
CA VAL A 172 -1.53 -23.59 5.24
C VAL A 172 -1.25 -22.10 5.49
N LYS A 173 -0.11 -21.64 5.02
CA LYS A 173 0.22 -20.22 5.00
C LYS A 173 0.26 -19.75 3.55
N LEU A 174 -0.49 -18.69 3.27
CA LEU A 174 -0.48 -18.01 1.98
C LEU A 174 0.58 -16.91 2.00
N ASP A 175 1.42 -16.84 0.98
CA ASP A 175 2.46 -15.82 0.91
C ASP A 175 1.85 -14.43 0.80
N THR A 176 0.89 -14.27 -0.12
CA THR A 176 0.19 -13.00 -0.34
C THR A 176 -1.31 -13.20 -0.53
N VAL A 177 -2.11 -12.28 0.03
CA VAL A 177 -3.53 -12.10 -0.29
C VAL A 177 -3.75 -10.64 -0.64
N ARG A 178 -4.32 -10.38 -1.82
CA ARG A 178 -4.55 -9.02 -2.34
C ARG A 178 -6.02 -8.80 -2.67
N ILE A 179 -6.57 -7.67 -2.19
CA ILE A 179 -7.91 -7.17 -2.50
C ILE A 179 -7.78 -5.72 -2.96
N GLY A 180 -8.02 -5.45 -4.23
CA GLY A 180 -7.74 -4.13 -4.82
C GLY A 180 -6.28 -3.73 -4.61
N ASP A 181 -6.06 -2.58 -3.96
CA ASP A 181 -4.71 -2.06 -3.63
C ASP A 181 -4.17 -2.59 -2.28
N ILE A 182 -4.99 -3.29 -1.50
CA ILE A 182 -4.57 -3.88 -0.22
C ILE A 182 -3.87 -5.21 -0.48
N GLU A 183 -2.61 -5.30 -0.09
CA GLU A 183 -1.85 -6.56 -0.07
C GLU A 183 -1.36 -6.86 1.34
N VAL A 184 -1.53 -8.11 1.75
CA VAL A 184 -1.13 -8.62 3.06
C VAL A 184 -0.40 -9.93 2.89
N ASN A 185 0.76 -10.02 3.55
CA ASN A 185 1.63 -11.20 3.48
C ASN A 185 1.42 -12.15 4.67
N ASN A 186 1.83 -13.40 4.49
CA ASN A 186 1.85 -14.42 5.53
C ASN A 186 0.49 -14.63 6.20
N ILE A 187 -0.53 -14.90 5.40
CA ILE A 187 -1.90 -15.13 5.88
C ILE A 187 -2.12 -16.61 6.20
N ASP A 188 -2.57 -16.88 7.41
CA ASP A 188 -3.04 -18.23 7.78
C ASP A 188 -4.34 -18.55 7.05
N ALA A 189 -4.38 -19.72 6.43
CA ALA A 189 -5.53 -20.19 5.69
C ALA A 189 -5.81 -21.66 5.98
N VAL A 190 -7.00 -22.10 5.62
CA VAL A 190 -7.39 -23.51 5.62
C VAL A 190 -7.89 -23.91 4.23
N VAL A 191 -7.48 -25.09 3.81
CA VAL A 191 -7.98 -25.69 2.57
C VAL A 191 -8.91 -26.84 2.95
N SER A 192 -10.16 -26.75 2.54
CA SER A 192 -11.19 -27.76 2.79
C SER A 192 -11.27 -28.76 1.65
N GLU A 193 -11.27 -30.04 1.98
CA GLU A 193 -11.55 -31.11 1.00
C GLU A 193 -13.05 -31.34 0.76
N SER A 194 -13.91 -30.60 1.47
CA SER A 194 -15.35 -30.67 1.27
C SER A 194 -15.76 -30.01 -0.06
N ASP A 195 -16.48 -30.74 -0.90
CA ASP A 195 -17.04 -30.23 -2.16
C ASP A 195 -18.18 -29.23 -1.94
N THR A 196 -18.62 -29.01 -0.68
CA THR A 196 -19.71 -28.08 -0.37
C THR A 196 -19.29 -26.62 -0.34
N MET A 197 -17.97 -26.34 -0.35
CA MET A 197 -17.46 -24.97 -0.38
C MET A 197 -17.33 -24.46 -1.82
N GLY A 198 -18.29 -23.65 -2.25
CA GLY A 198 -18.36 -23.12 -3.63
C GLY A 198 -17.58 -21.83 -3.87
N VAL A 199 -17.03 -21.18 -2.83
CA VAL A 199 -16.35 -19.89 -2.90
C VAL A 199 -15.28 -19.79 -1.83
N THR A 200 -14.21 -19.05 -2.13
CA THR A 200 -13.17 -18.77 -1.11
C THR A 200 -13.68 -17.73 -0.12
N LEU A 201 -13.55 -18.02 1.18
CA LEU A 201 -13.94 -17.11 2.25
C LEU A 201 -12.76 -16.22 2.64
N LEU A 202 -13.01 -14.91 2.70
CA LEU A 202 -12.06 -13.94 3.23
C LEU A 202 -12.32 -13.79 4.74
N GLY A 203 -11.62 -14.59 5.53
CA GLY A 203 -11.83 -14.71 6.98
C GLY A 203 -11.00 -13.76 7.83
N MET A 204 -11.12 -13.91 9.15
CA MET A 204 -10.53 -13.01 10.15
C MET A 204 -9.00 -13.01 10.14
N SER A 205 -8.32 -14.06 9.66
CA SER A 205 -6.86 -14.05 9.50
C SER A 205 -6.38 -12.91 8.59
N PHE A 206 -7.19 -12.48 7.62
CA PHE A 206 -6.98 -11.30 6.80
C PHE A 206 -7.68 -10.07 7.38
N LEU A 207 -8.96 -10.19 7.74
CA LEU A 207 -9.82 -9.07 8.13
C LEU A 207 -9.36 -8.36 9.42
N ASN A 208 -8.73 -9.06 10.37
CA ASN A 208 -8.17 -8.47 11.59
C ASN A 208 -7.05 -7.45 11.32
N ARG A 209 -6.46 -7.47 10.13
CA ARG A 209 -5.47 -6.48 9.70
C ARG A 209 -6.10 -5.24 9.06
N MET A 210 -7.44 -5.21 9.01
CA MET A 210 -8.23 -4.13 8.45
C MET A 210 -9.05 -3.43 9.53
N GLU A 211 -9.31 -2.17 9.31
CA GLU A 211 -10.46 -1.47 9.88
C GLU A 211 -11.64 -1.71 8.92
N LEU A 212 -12.74 -2.25 9.44
CA LEU A 212 -13.96 -2.49 8.67
C LEU A 212 -14.99 -1.45 9.05
N LYS A 213 -15.49 -0.71 8.06
CA LYS A 213 -16.61 0.21 8.23
C LYS A 213 -17.70 -0.18 7.25
N ARG A 214 -18.87 -0.55 7.77
CA ARG A 214 -20.06 -0.82 6.96
C ARG A 214 -21.01 0.37 7.00
N ASP A 215 -21.46 0.79 5.82
CA ASP A 215 -22.45 1.83 5.63
C ASP A 215 -23.48 1.36 4.59
N GLY A 216 -24.61 0.83 5.10
CA GLY A 216 -25.66 0.24 4.27
C GLY A 216 -25.15 -0.89 3.38
N GLN A 217 -25.16 -0.64 2.07
CA GLN A 217 -24.74 -1.58 1.02
C GLN A 217 -23.23 -1.51 0.71
N HIS A 218 -22.48 -0.69 1.44
CA HIS A 218 -21.04 -0.53 1.22
C HIS A 218 -20.25 -0.98 2.45
N MET A 219 -19.12 -1.62 2.20
CA MET A 219 -18.12 -1.96 3.22
C MET A 219 -16.78 -1.39 2.79
N THR A 220 -16.17 -0.58 3.64
CA THR A 220 -14.82 -0.07 3.44
C THR A 220 -13.86 -0.91 4.27
N LEU A 221 -12.87 -1.50 3.60
CA LEU A 221 -11.72 -2.14 4.22
C LEU A 221 -10.56 -1.15 4.18
N THR A 222 -9.98 -0.82 5.31
CA THR A 222 -8.80 0.07 5.40
C THR A 222 -7.69 -0.70 6.10
N LYS A 223 -6.52 -0.82 5.45
CA LYS A 223 -5.37 -1.51 6.04
C LYS A 223 -4.87 -0.74 7.26
N ARG A 224 -4.63 -1.43 8.37
CA ARG A 224 -4.23 -0.80 9.65
C ARG A 224 -2.73 -0.47 9.69
N TYR A 225 -1.87 -1.31 9.08
CA TYR A 225 -0.40 -1.19 9.05
C TYR A 225 0.22 -2.04 7.95
#